data_25e2f91e5e80bd55f419c7313cd2f056
#
_entry.id   25e2f91e5e80bd55f419c7313cd2f056
#
_cell.length_a   1.000
_cell.length_b   1.000
_cell.length_c   1.000
_cell.angle_alpha   90.00
_cell.angle_beta   90.00
_cell.angle_gamma   90.00
#
_symmetry.space_group_name_H-M   'P 1'
#
loop_
_entity.id
_entity.type
_entity.pdbx_description
1 polymer ?
#
loop_
_entity_poly.entity_id
_entity_poly.type
_entity_poly.pdbx_seq_one_letter_code
_entity_poly.pdbx_strand_id
1 'polypeptide(L)'
;MTLLLTMLPPSPAERRRLLARARRLTQRALTLAGAGKLAEAIQCQDEVTAIRPEDATAFFRLGLLCREARRTEQAVEALRRSTHLSPGDRDPREALTETLVEASRYEEAVTEARALLKIVPKSLFARDALSISYLQLGKLDKALQVTGEMVWLDPLNPGHHFRRGLLFQQKSNLTAAVGEYSRALDMSHPESETYTDAEEALEMLDDDQTRQILLLASEDWFFLLKLRRDLAEAVTERGFCLSEGGLARLHHLIPHEFPDWIGDRPAPISWGARGRYH
;
A
#
# COMPACT_ATOMS: atom_id res chain seq x y z
N MET A 1 -36.05 33.45 -30.25
CA MET A 1 -35.86 32.61 -31.47
C MET A 1 -34.38 32.57 -31.76
N THR A 2 -33.64 31.74 -31.03
CA THR A 2 -32.17 31.65 -31.10
C THR A 2 -31.84 30.56 -32.13
N LEU A 3 -31.20 30.98 -33.22
CA LEU A 3 -30.79 30.15 -34.34
C LEU A 3 -29.82 29.07 -33.85
N LEU A 4 -30.28 27.83 -33.81
CA LEU A 4 -29.41 26.63 -33.82
C LEU A 4 -28.74 26.59 -35.21
N LEU A 5 -27.56 27.20 -35.32
CA LEU A 5 -26.64 26.93 -36.42
C LEU A 5 -26.20 25.47 -36.27
N THR A 6 -26.90 24.56 -36.94
CA THR A 6 -26.43 23.21 -37.21
C THR A 6 -25.16 23.33 -38.03
N MET A 7 -23.99 23.22 -37.39
CA MET A 7 -22.72 23.17 -38.10
C MET A 7 -22.74 21.94 -39.03
N LEU A 8 -22.76 22.19 -40.32
CA LEU A 8 -22.59 21.15 -41.34
C LEU A 8 -21.27 20.43 -41.08
N PRO A 9 -21.23 19.10 -41.19
CA PRO A 9 -19.98 18.35 -41.01
C PRO A 9 -18.92 18.89 -41.97
N PRO A 10 -17.65 18.99 -41.53
CA PRO A 10 -16.57 19.55 -42.35
C PRO A 10 -16.41 18.76 -43.65
N SER A 11 -16.16 19.47 -44.73
CA SER A 11 -15.90 18.86 -46.04
C SER A 11 -14.74 17.89 -45.99
N PRO A 12 -14.64 16.90 -46.90
CA PRO A 12 -13.52 15.95 -46.93
C PRO A 12 -12.14 16.61 -47.01
N ALA A 13 -12.03 17.75 -47.66
CA ALA A 13 -10.78 18.52 -47.75
C ALA A 13 -10.45 19.20 -46.41
N GLU A 14 -11.43 19.81 -45.77
CA GLU A 14 -11.27 20.39 -44.40
C GLU A 14 -10.91 19.32 -43.36
N ARG A 15 -11.60 18.19 -43.39
CA ARG A 15 -11.29 17.06 -42.51
C ARG A 15 -9.83 16.57 -42.67
N ARG A 16 -9.33 16.48 -43.91
CA ARG A 16 -7.91 16.14 -44.17
C ARG A 16 -6.96 17.20 -43.60
N ARG A 17 -7.29 18.50 -43.72
CA ARG A 17 -6.48 19.60 -43.17
C ARG A 17 -6.46 19.55 -41.62
N LEU A 18 -7.60 19.32 -40.99
CA LEU A 18 -7.73 19.20 -39.53
C LEU A 18 -6.91 17.99 -38.99
N LEU A 19 -7.01 16.84 -39.64
CA LEU A 19 -6.22 15.65 -39.28
C LEU A 19 -4.70 15.87 -39.46
N ALA A 20 -4.29 16.56 -40.53
CA ALA A 20 -2.89 16.92 -40.72
C ALA A 20 -2.40 17.93 -39.64
N ARG A 21 -3.26 18.87 -39.23
CA ARG A 21 -2.98 19.80 -38.12
C ARG A 21 -2.84 19.03 -36.80
N ALA A 22 -3.75 18.13 -36.48
CA ALA A 22 -3.70 17.32 -35.28
C ALA A 22 -2.42 16.50 -35.18
N ARG A 23 -1.98 15.87 -36.29
CA ARG A 23 -0.70 15.14 -36.33
C ARG A 23 0.50 16.03 -36.02
N ARG A 24 0.55 17.23 -36.61
CA ARG A 24 1.63 18.21 -36.35
C ARG A 24 1.63 18.67 -34.91
N LEU A 25 0.45 18.96 -34.33
CA LEU A 25 0.31 19.36 -32.95
C LEU A 25 0.72 18.25 -31.98
N THR A 26 0.35 16.99 -32.25
CA THR A 26 0.81 15.84 -31.46
C THR A 26 2.33 15.72 -31.47
N GLN A 27 2.97 15.84 -32.63
CA GLN A 27 4.43 15.78 -32.73
C GLN A 27 5.09 16.95 -31.99
N ARG A 28 4.52 18.15 -32.08
CA ARG A 28 5.01 19.32 -31.34
C ARG A 28 4.83 19.14 -29.83
N ALA A 29 3.72 18.60 -29.38
CA ALA A 29 3.47 18.31 -27.95
C ALA A 29 4.53 17.34 -27.39
N LEU A 30 4.84 16.26 -28.13
CA LEU A 30 5.90 15.31 -27.75
C LEU A 30 7.27 15.96 -27.65
N THR A 31 7.63 16.81 -28.63
CA THR A 31 8.91 17.55 -28.61
C THR A 31 8.99 18.53 -27.43
N LEU A 32 7.91 19.24 -27.14
CA LEU A 32 7.83 20.16 -26.03
C LEU A 32 7.91 19.43 -24.68
N ALA A 33 7.22 18.30 -24.54
CA ALA A 33 7.29 17.46 -23.34
C ALA A 33 8.73 16.97 -23.09
N GLY A 34 9.40 16.45 -24.12
CA GLY A 34 10.80 16.05 -24.02
C GLY A 34 11.77 17.19 -23.68
N ALA A 35 11.38 18.44 -23.97
CA ALA A 35 12.12 19.65 -23.57
C ALA A 35 11.70 20.20 -22.19
N GLY A 36 10.83 19.53 -21.45
CA GLY A 36 10.32 19.96 -20.15
C GLY A 36 9.29 21.10 -20.20
N LYS A 37 8.86 21.51 -21.41
CA LYS A 37 7.87 22.58 -21.61
C LYS A 37 6.44 22.07 -21.56
N LEU A 38 6.07 21.49 -20.37
CA LEU A 38 4.81 20.80 -20.18
C LEU A 38 3.56 21.66 -20.44
N ALA A 39 3.60 22.94 -20.04
CA ALA A 39 2.45 23.84 -20.25
C ALA A 39 2.14 24.04 -21.75
N GLU A 40 3.17 24.24 -22.58
CA GLU A 40 3.01 24.38 -24.03
C GLU A 40 2.59 23.04 -24.69
N ALA A 41 3.14 21.92 -24.18
CA ALA A 41 2.77 20.59 -24.64
C ALA A 41 1.28 20.29 -24.37
N ILE A 42 0.79 20.62 -23.19
CA ILE A 42 -0.64 20.48 -22.82
C ILE A 42 -1.52 21.31 -23.76
N GLN A 43 -1.19 22.58 -24.02
CA GLN A 43 -1.94 23.41 -24.94
C GLN A 43 -2.03 22.79 -26.34
N CYS A 44 -0.92 22.29 -26.88
CA CYS A 44 -0.91 21.60 -28.16
C CYS A 44 -1.79 20.34 -28.13
N GLN A 45 -1.78 19.59 -27.04
CA GLN A 45 -2.57 18.36 -26.91
C GLN A 45 -4.06 18.65 -26.68
N ASP A 46 -4.42 19.73 -26.00
CA ASP A 46 -5.80 20.22 -25.88
C ASP A 46 -6.40 20.56 -27.26
N GLU A 47 -5.61 21.24 -28.13
CA GLU A 47 -6.05 21.48 -29.51
C GLU A 47 -6.25 20.18 -30.29
N VAL A 48 -5.46 19.14 -30.02
CA VAL A 48 -5.63 17.82 -30.65
C VAL A 48 -6.93 17.18 -30.21
N THR A 49 -7.27 17.20 -28.91
CA THR A 49 -8.53 16.64 -28.39
C THR A 49 -9.74 17.40 -28.90
N ALA A 50 -9.64 18.73 -29.08
CA ALA A 50 -10.69 19.52 -29.69
C ALA A 50 -10.93 19.17 -31.17
N ILE A 51 -9.88 18.86 -31.93
CA ILE A 51 -9.99 18.42 -33.33
C ILE A 51 -10.48 16.96 -33.44
N ARG A 52 -10.14 16.13 -32.46
CA ARG A 52 -10.41 14.67 -32.45
C ARG A 52 -11.11 14.25 -31.14
N PRO A 53 -12.37 14.66 -30.90
CA PRO A 53 -13.08 14.42 -29.63
C PRO A 53 -13.40 12.94 -29.36
N GLU A 54 -13.26 12.07 -30.35
CA GLU A 54 -13.48 10.62 -30.22
C GLU A 54 -12.16 9.82 -30.20
N ASP A 55 -11.01 10.49 -30.07
CA ASP A 55 -9.70 9.82 -30.04
C ASP A 55 -9.26 9.55 -28.61
N ALA A 56 -9.49 8.32 -28.13
CA ALA A 56 -9.06 7.88 -26.81
C ALA A 56 -7.56 8.12 -26.56
N THR A 57 -6.70 7.86 -27.58
CA THR A 57 -5.25 8.04 -27.45
C THR A 57 -4.87 9.52 -27.27
N ALA A 58 -5.62 10.45 -27.91
CA ALA A 58 -5.36 11.87 -27.71
C ALA A 58 -5.63 12.30 -26.27
N PHE A 59 -6.74 11.85 -25.68
CA PHE A 59 -7.07 12.10 -24.28
C PHE A 59 -6.11 11.41 -23.31
N PHE A 60 -5.67 10.17 -23.61
CA PHE A 60 -4.67 9.48 -22.80
C PHE A 60 -3.37 10.27 -22.73
N ARG A 61 -2.85 10.75 -23.86
CA ARG A 61 -1.64 11.59 -23.90
C ARG A 61 -1.82 12.89 -23.13
N LEU A 62 -2.99 13.54 -23.26
CA LEU A 62 -3.31 14.73 -22.48
C LEU A 62 -3.25 14.44 -20.99
N GLY A 63 -3.86 13.35 -20.57
CA GLY A 63 -3.86 12.92 -19.17
C GLY A 63 -2.46 12.69 -18.61
N LEU A 64 -1.59 12.01 -19.37
CA LEU A 64 -0.20 11.80 -18.97
C LEU A 64 0.59 13.10 -18.83
N LEU A 65 0.44 14.04 -19.79
CA LEU A 65 1.09 15.35 -19.72
C LEU A 65 0.59 16.17 -18.53
N CYS A 66 -0.72 16.14 -18.24
CA CYS A 66 -1.29 16.82 -17.08
C CYS A 66 -0.77 16.21 -15.77
N ARG A 67 -0.64 14.86 -15.69
CA ARG A 67 -0.08 14.18 -14.52
C ARG A 67 1.38 14.60 -14.28
N GLU A 68 2.20 14.60 -15.32
CA GLU A 68 3.58 15.04 -15.26
C GLU A 68 3.70 16.52 -14.82
N ALA A 69 2.78 17.37 -15.28
CA ALA A 69 2.69 18.78 -14.89
C ALA A 69 2.04 19.01 -13.51
N ARG A 70 1.72 17.95 -12.75
CA ARG A 70 1.03 18.01 -11.45
C ARG A 70 -0.37 18.66 -11.52
N ARG A 71 -1.02 18.64 -12.67
CA ARG A 71 -2.39 19.13 -12.88
C ARG A 71 -3.39 17.98 -12.70
N THR A 72 -3.52 17.52 -11.47
CA THR A 72 -4.22 16.28 -11.11
C THR A 72 -5.67 16.21 -11.62
N GLU A 73 -6.47 17.27 -11.42
CA GLU A 73 -7.87 17.27 -11.85
C GLU A 73 -7.99 17.20 -13.38
N GLN A 74 -7.14 17.90 -14.10
CA GLN A 74 -7.12 17.84 -15.57
C GLN A 74 -6.66 16.48 -16.07
N ALA A 75 -5.70 15.84 -15.38
CA ALA A 75 -5.26 14.50 -15.68
C ALA A 75 -6.40 13.48 -15.51
N VAL A 76 -7.10 13.52 -14.38
CA VAL A 76 -8.24 12.63 -14.10
C VAL A 76 -9.35 12.81 -15.15
N GLU A 77 -9.71 14.04 -15.49
CA GLU A 77 -10.74 14.34 -16.53
C GLU A 77 -10.35 13.73 -17.88
N ALA A 78 -9.14 14.01 -18.35
CA ALA A 78 -8.65 13.49 -19.61
C ALA A 78 -8.55 11.96 -19.65
N LEU A 79 -8.04 11.35 -18.57
CA LEU A 79 -7.93 9.89 -18.46
C LEU A 79 -9.32 9.22 -18.41
N ARG A 80 -10.28 9.80 -17.70
CA ARG A 80 -11.69 9.34 -17.73
C ARG A 80 -12.30 9.41 -19.12
N ARG A 81 -12.06 10.49 -19.85
CA ARG A 81 -12.53 10.58 -21.22
C ARG A 81 -11.91 9.50 -22.10
N SER A 82 -10.61 9.23 -21.93
CA SER A 82 -9.92 8.15 -22.63
C SER A 82 -10.50 6.76 -22.31
N THR A 83 -10.70 6.44 -21.03
CA THR A 83 -11.28 5.15 -20.61
C THR A 83 -12.73 4.97 -21.06
N HIS A 84 -13.49 6.06 -21.16
CA HIS A 84 -14.86 6.05 -21.69
C HIS A 84 -14.88 5.75 -23.19
N LEU A 85 -13.96 6.37 -23.95
CA LEU A 85 -13.86 6.16 -25.40
C LEU A 85 -13.31 4.78 -25.77
N SER A 86 -12.45 4.19 -24.94
CA SER A 86 -11.86 2.86 -25.12
C SER A 86 -11.95 2.03 -23.84
N PRO A 87 -13.13 1.48 -23.49
CA PRO A 87 -13.33 0.80 -22.21
C PRO A 87 -12.49 -0.46 -22.00
N GLY A 88 -12.06 -1.10 -23.09
CA GLY A 88 -11.22 -2.32 -23.06
C GLY A 88 -9.72 -2.05 -23.01
N ASP A 89 -9.31 -0.78 -23.09
CA ASP A 89 -7.90 -0.41 -23.09
C ASP A 89 -7.38 -0.37 -21.63
N ARG A 90 -6.30 -1.10 -21.42
CA ARG A 90 -5.65 -1.24 -20.12
C ARG A 90 -4.92 0.04 -19.71
N ASP A 91 -4.11 0.60 -20.61
CA ASP A 91 -3.15 1.65 -20.26
C ASP A 91 -3.78 2.94 -19.73
N PRO A 92 -4.86 3.49 -20.35
CA PRO A 92 -5.55 4.66 -19.78
C PRO A 92 -6.16 4.38 -18.40
N ARG A 93 -6.65 3.15 -18.18
CA ARG A 93 -7.27 2.77 -16.90
C ARG A 93 -6.22 2.58 -15.79
N GLU A 94 -5.06 2.03 -16.12
CA GLU A 94 -3.93 1.96 -15.19
C GLU A 94 -3.48 3.37 -14.79
N ALA A 95 -3.26 4.26 -15.77
CA ALA A 95 -2.87 5.63 -15.51
C ALA A 95 -3.92 6.42 -14.69
N LEU A 96 -5.23 6.20 -14.97
CA LEU A 96 -6.30 6.79 -14.17
C LEU A 96 -6.28 6.28 -12.73
N THR A 97 -6.15 4.96 -12.55
CA THR A 97 -6.13 4.34 -11.22
C THR A 97 -4.96 4.88 -10.40
N GLU A 98 -3.77 4.94 -10.98
CA GLU A 98 -2.57 5.48 -10.34
C GLU A 98 -2.76 6.96 -9.97
N THR A 99 -3.26 7.78 -10.89
CA THR A 99 -3.52 9.20 -10.64
C THR A 99 -4.53 9.42 -9.50
N LEU A 100 -5.55 8.55 -9.39
CA LEU A 100 -6.55 8.62 -8.33
C LEU A 100 -5.95 8.21 -6.97
N VAL A 101 -5.07 7.22 -6.92
CA VAL A 101 -4.34 6.83 -5.70
C VAL A 101 -3.42 7.97 -5.24
N GLU A 102 -2.64 8.55 -6.16
CA GLU A 102 -1.77 9.71 -5.89
C GLU A 102 -2.57 10.93 -5.38
N ALA A 103 -3.79 11.11 -5.88
CA ALA A 103 -4.70 12.17 -5.46
C ALA A 103 -5.48 11.85 -4.17
N SER A 104 -5.21 10.71 -3.52
CA SER A 104 -5.94 10.22 -2.34
C SER A 104 -7.46 10.02 -2.58
N ARG A 105 -7.87 9.83 -3.83
CA ARG A 105 -9.28 9.57 -4.23
C ARG A 105 -9.55 8.06 -4.22
N TYR A 106 -9.42 7.45 -3.04
CA TYR A 106 -9.34 6.00 -2.88
C TYR A 106 -10.61 5.24 -3.29
N GLU A 107 -11.81 5.77 -3.05
CA GLU A 107 -13.07 5.13 -3.48
C GLU A 107 -13.16 5.02 -5.01
N GLU A 108 -12.70 6.05 -5.70
CA GLU A 108 -12.69 6.07 -7.17
C GLU A 108 -11.58 5.15 -7.70
N ALA A 109 -10.41 5.15 -7.07
CA ALA A 109 -9.33 4.23 -7.39
C ALA A 109 -9.76 2.77 -7.26
N VAL A 110 -10.52 2.41 -6.20
CA VAL A 110 -11.11 1.07 -6.03
C VAL A 110 -12.03 0.72 -7.20
N THR A 111 -12.82 1.67 -7.66
CA THR A 111 -13.77 1.45 -8.78
C THR A 111 -13.02 1.16 -10.08
N GLU A 112 -12.00 1.95 -10.39
CA GLU A 112 -11.20 1.79 -11.62
C GLU A 112 -10.31 0.55 -11.56
N ALA A 113 -9.67 0.26 -10.43
CA ALA A 113 -8.87 -0.95 -10.25
C ALA A 113 -9.71 -2.23 -10.40
N ARG A 114 -10.94 -2.26 -9.89
CA ARG A 114 -11.86 -3.37 -10.11
C ARG A 114 -12.28 -3.50 -11.57
N ALA A 115 -12.47 -2.37 -12.26
CA ALA A 115 -12.76 -2.39 -13.69
C ALA A 115 -11.55 -2.90 -14.49
N LEU A 116 -10.32 -2.56 -14.07
CA LEU A 116 -9.09 -3.08 -14.65
C LEU A 116 -8.97 -4.60 -14.47
N LEU A 117 -9.34 -5.15 -13.31
CA LEU A 117 -9.35 -6.61 -13.09
C LEU A 117 -10.33 -7.37 -13.98
N LYS A 118 -11.39 -6.73 -14.51
CA LYS A 118 -12.26 -7.34 -15.52
C LYS A 118 -11.57 -7.45 -16.87
N ILE A 119 -10.63 -6.55 -17.18
CA ILE A 119 -9.86 -6.54 -18.43
C ILE A 119 -8.64 -7.47 -18.28
N VAL A 120 -7.92 -7.34 -17.17
CA VAL A 120 -6.70 -8.10 -16.86
C VAL A 120 -6.85 -8.79 -15.50
N PRO A 121 -7.45 -10.00 -15.44
CA PRO A 121 -7.78 -10.68 -14.17
C PRO A 121 -6.57 -10.98 -13.26
N LYS A 122 -5.38 -11.09 -13.82
CA LYS A 122 -4.15 -11.36 -13.07
C LYS A 122 -3.28 -10.12 -12.84
N SER A 123 -3.80 -8.91 -13.04
CA SER A 123 -3.04 -7.66 -12.83
C SER A 123 -2.65 -7.52 -11.36
N LEU A 124 -1.35 -7.59 -11.09
CA LEU A 124 -0.77 -7.26 -9.77
C LEU A 124 -0.88 -5.76 -9.49
N PHE A 125 -0.71 -4.92 -10.52
CA PHE A 125 -0.89 -3.47 -10.41
C PHE A 125 -2.29 -3.11 -9.87
N ALA A 126 -3.35 -3.69 -10.44
CA ALA A 126 -4.71 -3.40 -9.98
C ALA A 126 -4.94 -3.86 -8.53
N ARG A 127 -4.36 -4.99 -8.13
CA ARG A 127 -4.44 -5.47 -6.74
C ARG A 127 -3.64 -4.60 -5.79
N ASP A 128 -2.49 -4.14 -6.24
CA ASP A 128 -1.68 -3.20 -5.46
C ASP A 128 -2.44 -1.90 -5.19
N ALA A 129 -3.01 -1.29 -6.21
CA ALA A 129 -3.86 -0.11 -6.08
C ALA A 129 -5.08 -0.36 -5.17
N LEU A 130 -5.72 -1.55 -5.26
CA LEU A 130 -6.81 -1.95 -4.35
C LEU A 130 -6.33 -2.08 -2.91
N SER A 131 -5.19 -2.72 -2.70
CA SER A 131 -4.62 -2.93 -1.35
C SER A 131 -4.34 -1.59 -0.66
N ILE A 132 -3.65 -0.68 -1.36
CA ILE A 132 -3.36 0.67 -0.88
C ILE A 132 -4.67 1.42 -0.59
N SER A 133 -5.60 1.41 -1.54
CA SER A 133 -6.86 2.15 -1.38
C SER A 133 -7.70 1.60 -0.23
N TYR A 134 -7.80 0.27 -0.06
CA TYR A 134 -8.53 -0.31 1.06
C TYR A 134 -7.87 -0.03 2.40
N LEU A 135 -6.54 -0.03 2.45
CA LEU A 135 -5.78 0.34 3.65
C LEU A 135 -6.11 1.78 4.06
N GLN A 136 -6.03 2.73 3.14
CA GLN A 136 -6.32 4.14 3.39
C GLN A 136 -7.79 4.40 3.77
N LEU A 137 -8.71 3.56 3.28
CA LEU A 137 -10.12 3.58 3.65
C LEU A 137 -10.43 2.85 4.97
N GLY A 138 -9.43 2.32 5.68
CA GLY A 138 -9.61 1.54 6.91
C GLY A 138 -10.27 0.18 6.70
N LYS A 139 -10.38 -0.30 5.46
CA LYS A 139 -11.03 -1.58 5.11
C LYS A 139 -10.00 -2.72 5.14
N LEU A 140 -9.39 -2.94 6.32
CA LEU A 140 -8.25 -3.84 6.51
C LEU A 140 -8.51 -5.28 6.03
N ASP A 141 -9.73 -5.82 6.26
CA ASP A 141 -10.05 -7.19 5.81
C ASP A 141 -10.02 -7.32 4.28
N LYS A 142 -10.48 -6.28 3.56
CA LYS A 142 -10.43 -6.28 2.09
C LYS A 142 -8.99 -6.10 1.59
N ALA A 143 -8.20 -5.29 2.27
CA ALA A 143 -6.78 -5.15 1.94
C ALA A 143 -6.04 -6.48 2.14
N LEU A 144 -6.27 -7.19 3.26
CA LEU A 144 -5.71 -8.52 3.53
C LEU A 144 -6.15 -9.57 2.51
N GLN A 145 -7.42 -9.55 2.09
CA GLN A 145 -7.89 -10.45 1.04
C GLN A 145 -7.11 -10.22 -0.26
N VAL A 146 -7.00 -8.97 -0.69
CA VAL A 146 -6.32 -8.61 -1.95
C VAL A 146 -4.83 -8.93 -1.89
N THR A 147 -4.15 -8.64 -0.78
CA THR A 147 -2.73 -9.02 -0.62
C THR A 147 -2.53 -10.53 -0.57
N GLY A 148 -3.49 -11.28 -0.01
CA GLY A 148 -3.51 -12.75 -0.09
C GLY A 148 -3.58 -13.26 -1.53
N GLU A 149 -4.40 -12.62 -2.38
CA GLU A 149 -4.46 -12.93 -3.82
C GLU A 149 -3.13 -12.58 -4.52
N MET A 150 -2.43 -11.51 -4.11
CA MET A 150 -1.12 -11.15 -4.65
C MET A 150 -0.06 -12.19 -4.31
N VAL A 151 -0.01 -12.65 -3.06
CA VAL A 151 0.87 -13.76 -2.63
C VAL A 151 0.57 -15.04 -3.41
N TRP A 152 -0.71 -15.34 -3.68
CA TRP A 152 -1.07 -16.51 -4.48
C TRP A 152 -0.62 -16.39 -5.95
N LEU A 153 -0.69 -15.20 -6.54
CA LEU A 153 -0.27 -14.94 -7.93
C LEU A 153 1.25 -14.91 -8.10
N ASP A 154 1.95 -14.40 -7.12
CA ASP A 154 3.41 -14.27 -7.11
C ASP A 154 3.95 -14.57 -5.70
N PRO A 155 4.05 -15.87 -5.35
CA PRO A 155 4.40 -16.30 -4.00
C PRO A 155 5.87 -16.08 -3.63
N LEU A 156 6.71 -15.76 -4.60
CA LEU A 156 8.15 -15.54 -4.37
C LEU A 156 8.51 -14.06 -4.21
N ASN A 157 7.54 -13.17 -4.25
CA ASN A 157 7.77 -11.75 -4.09
C ASN A 157 7.72 -11.35 -2.60
N PRO A 158 8.86 -11.02 -1.99
CA PRO A 158 8.90 -10.67 -0.57
C PRO A 158 8.09 -9.42 -0.22
N GLY A 159 7.96 -8.47 -1.16
CA GLY A 159 7.16 -7.26 -0.96
C GLY A 159 5.68 -7.52 -0.71
N HIS A 160 5.12 -8.64 -1.21
CA HIS A 160 3.73 -9.02 -0.91
C HIS A 160 3.58 -9.51 0.53
N HIS A 161 4.57 -10.26 1.05
CA HIS A 161 4.62 -10.70 2.43
C HIS A 161 4.82 -9.51 3.37
N PHE A 162 5.77 -8.63 3.09
CA PHE A 162 5.99 -7.41 3.86
C PHE A 162 4.70 -6.58 3.98
N ARG A 163 4.04 -6.30 2.86
CA ARG A 163 2.77 -5.55 2.85
C ARG A 163 1.67 -6.23 3.67
N ARG A 164 1.60 -7.57 3.61
CA ARG A 164 0.64 -8.33 4.41
C ARG A 164 0.97 -8.28 5.90
N GLY A 165 2.25 -8.26 6.25
CA GLY A 165 2.75 -8.03 7.61
C GLY A 165 2.26 -6.67 8.17
N LEU A 166 2.43 -5.59 7.41
CA LEU A 166 1.92 -4.26 7.79
C LEU A 166 0.41 -4.25 8.06
N LEU A 167 -0.38 -4.94 7.24
CA LEU A 167 -1.83 -5.03 7.42
C LEU A 167 -2.21 -5.84 8.67
N PHE A 168 -1.49 -6.93 8.97
CA PHE A 168 -1.70 -7.70 10.20
C PHE A 168 -1.31 -6.91 11.44
N GLN A 169 -0.21 -6.14 11.38
CA GLN A 169 0.21 -5.26 12.46
C GLN A 169 -0.85 -4.19 12.74
N GLN A 170 -1.43 -3.57 11.72
CA GLN A 170 -2.53 -2.62 11.89
C GLN A 170 -3.80 -3.25 12.47
N LYS A 171 -4.03 -4.54 12.23
CA LYS A 171 -5.11 -5.31 12.88
C LYS A 171 -4.76 -5.79 14.28
N SER A 172 -3.61 -5.42 14.81
CA SER A 172 -3.08 -5.93 16.09
C SER A 172 -2.94 -7.45 16.14
N ASN A 173 -2.81 -8.10 14.99
CA ASN A 173 -2.51 -9.52 14.90
C ASN A 173 -0.98 -9.70 14.78
N LEU A 174 -0.30 -9.56 15.92
CA LEU A 174 1.17 -9.53 15.96
C LEU A 174 1.78 -10.87 15.53
N THR A 175 1.16 -11.99 15.88
CA THR A 175 1.64 -13.33 15.47
C THR A 175 1.69 -13.47 13.95
N ALA A 176 0.62 -13.04 13.26
CA ALA A 176 0.60 -13.08 11.80
C ALA A 176 1.57 -12.06 11.20
N ALA A 177 1.70 -10.88 11.80
CA ALA A 177 2.62 -9.85 11.34
C ALA A 177 4.07 -10.32 11.40
N VAL A 178 4.51 -10.85 12.54
CA VAL A 178 5.86 -11.43 12.71
C VAL A 178 6.12 -12.54 11.69
N GLY A 179 5.16 -13.45 11.49
CA GLY A 179 5.32 -14.54 10.52
C GLY A 179 5.43 -14.04 9.06
N GLU A 180 4.75 -12.97 8.70
CA GLU A 180 4.83 -12.41 7.35
C GLU A 180 6.12 -11.60 7.13
N TYR A 181 6.56 -10.83 8.11
CA TYR A 181 7.85 -10.12 8.04
C TYR A 181 9.03 -11.08 7.99
N SER A 182 9.01 -12.16 8.81
CA SER A 182 10.04 -13.19 8.74
C SER A 182 10.13 -13.84 7.36
N ARG A 183 8.96 -14.14 6.74
CA ARG A 183 8.96 -14.65 5.35
C ARG A 183 9.50 -13.64 4.35
N ALA A 184 9.19 -12.36 4.53
CA ALA A 184 9.73 -11.31 3.67
C ALA A 184 11.26 -11.26 3.78
N LEU A 185 11.83 -11.38 4.99
CA LEU A 185 13.28 -11.44 5.21
C LEU A 185 13.90 -12.68 4.55
N ASP A 186 13.36 -13.87 4.82
CA ASP A 186 13.87 -15.14 4.29
C ASP A 186 13.94 -15.17 2.76
N MET A 187 13.05 -14.42 2.10
CA MET A 187 12.93 -14.38 0.65
C MET A 187 13.64 -13.19 0.01
N SER A 188 14.07 -12.21 0.81
CA SER A 188 14.71 -10.99 0.32
C SER A 188 16.24 -11.15 0.27
N HIS A 189 16.85 -10.44 -0.68
CA HIS A 189 18.30 -10.26 -0.66
C HIS A 189 18.66 -9.22 0.43
N PRO A 190 19.72 -9.45 1.24
CA PRO A 190 20.09 -8.55 2.33
C PRO A 190 20.34 -7.09 1.96
N GLU A 191 20.65 -6.80 0.70
CA GLU A 191 20.87 -5.44 0.20
C GLU A 191 19.59 -4.80 -0.38
N SER A 192 18.44 -5.49 -0.33
CA SER A 192 17.19 -4.98 -0.88
C SER A 192 16.46 -4.08 0.14
N GLU A 193 15.75 -3.08 -0.37
CA GLU A 193 14.89 -2.21 0.44
C GLU A 193 13.86 -3.01 1.26
N THR A 194 13.24 -4.03 0.63
CA THR A 194 12.27 -4.89 1.33
C THR A 194 12.89 -5.66 2.50
N TYR A 195 14.15 -6.06 2.40
CA TYR A 195 14.86 -6.69 3.52
C TYR A 195 15.00 -5.70 4.69
N THR A 196 15.54 -4.53 4.42
CA THR A 196 15.74 -3.48 5.43
C THR A 196 14.42 -3.08 6.09
N ASP A 197 13.37 -2.85 5.29
CA ASP A 197 12.05 -2.50 5.80
C ASP A 197 11.44 -3.61 6.69
N ALA A 198 11.60 -4.87 6.30
CA ALA A 198 11.07 -6.00 7.07
C ALA A 198 11.87 -6.24 8.36
N GLU A 199 13.19 -6.06 8.32
CA GLU A 199 14.08 -6.15 9.48
C GLU A 199 13.72 -5.05 10.50
N GLU A 200 13.62 -3.80 10.07
CA GLU A 200 13.23 -2.67 10.92
C GLU A 200 11.83 -2.85 11.54
N ALA A 201 10.87 -3.35 10.74
CA ALA A 201 9.52 -3.60 11.23
C ALA A 201 9.49 -4.71 12.30
N LEU A 202 10.27 -5.78 12.13
CA LEU A 202 10.41 -6.85 13.12
C LEU A 202 11.10 -6.36 14.38
N GLU A 203 12.21 -5.64 14.25
CA GLU A 203 12.92 -5.08 15.40
C GLU A 203 12.04 -4.17 16.22
N MET A 204 11.27 -3.30 15.58
CA MET A 204 10.34 -2.40 16.26
C MET A 204 9.25 -3.16 17.01
N LEU A 205 8.67 -4.22 16.41
CA LEU A 205 7.67 -5.06 17.06
C LEU A 205 8.25 -5.84 18.25
N ASP A 206 9.44 -6.39 18.10
CA ASP A 206 10.14 -7.12 19.15
C ASP A 206 10.49 -6.21 20.33
N ASP A 207 10.98 -5.01 20.06
CA ASP A 207 11.35 -4.03 21.08
C ASP A 207 10.14 -3.55 21.89
N ASP A 208 9.00 -3.32 21.24
CA ASP A 208 7.76 -2.93 21.91
C ASP A 208 7.25 -4.06 22.82
N GLN A 209 7.25 -5.29 22.33
CA GLN A 209 6.84 -6.45 23.10
C GLN A 209 7.84 -6.76 24.23
N THR A 210 9.14 -6.65 23.97
CA THR A 210 10.19 -6.84 24.98
C THR A 210 10.01 -5.88 26.16
N ARG A 211 9.76 -4.60 25.88
CA ARG A 211 9.48 -3.62 26.96
C ARG A 211 8.27 -4.01 27.80
N GLN A 212 7.20 -4.48 27.17
CA GLN A 212 6.00 -4.93 27.89
C GLN A 212 6.29 -6.20 28.73
N ILE A 213 7.04 -7.14 28.16
CA ILE A 213 7.45 -8.39 28.88
C ILE A 213 8.28 -8.04 30.11
N LEU A 214 9.29 -7.16 29.98
CA LEU A 214 10.15 -6.76 31.09
C LEU A 214 9.34 -6.02 32.18
N LEU A 215 8.40 -5.16 31.78
CA LEU A 215 7.52 -4.51 32.74
C LEU A 215 6.67 -5.53 33.50
N LEU A 216 6.02 -6.46 32.81
CA LEU A 216 5.23 -7.52 33.45
C LEU A 216 6.10 -8.41 34.35
N ALA A 217 7.30 -8.74 33.94
CA ALA A 217 8.23 -9.53 34.74
C ALA A 217 8.67 -8.80 36.03
N SER A 218 8.71 -7.46 36.00
CA SER A 218 9.02 -6.67 37.20
C SER A 218 7.87 -6.68 38.24
N GLU A 219 6.63 -6.84 37.77
CA GLU A 219 5.41 -6.82 38.60
C GLU A 219 4.95 -8.23 39.02
N ASP A 220 5.12 -9.23 38.14
CA ASP A 220 4.69 -10.62 38.34
C ASP A 220 5.89 -11.57 38.48
N TRP A 221 6.22 -11.88 39.75
CA TRP A 221 7.31 -12.81 40.07
C TRP A 221 7.11 -14.22 39.50
N PHE A 222 5.87 -14.70 39.44
CA PHE A 222 5.61 -16.02 38.85
C PHE A 222 5.85 -16.02 37.33
N PHE A 223 5.54 -14.92 36.67
CA PHE A 223 5.85 -14.75 35.26
C PHE A 223 7.37 -14.71 35.03
N LEU A 224 8.13 -13.99 35.87
CA LEU A 224 9.58 -13.96 35.80
C LEU A 224 10.19 -15.36 35.99
N LEU A 225 9.68 -16.16 36.92
CA LEU A 225 10.13 -17.54 37.09
C LEU A 225 9.85 -18.41 35.87
N LYS A 226 8.70 -18.24 35.22
CA LYS A 226 8.37 -18.94 33.98
C LYS A 226 9.30 -18.52 32.85
N LEU A 227 9.57 -17.22 32.68
CA LEU A 227 10.52 -16.71 31.68
C LEU A 227 11.91 -17.30 31.84
N ARG A 228 12.38 -17.49 33.08
CA ARG A 228 13.68 -18.12 33.36
C ARG A 228 13.69 -19.62 33.07
N ARG A 229 12.56 -20.29 33.25
CA ARG A 229 12.44 -21.73 33.03
C ARG A 229 12.29 -22.08 31.57
N ASP A 230 11.36 -21.43 30.88
CA ASP A 230 11.06 -21.60 29.46
C ASP A 230 10.56 -20.27 28.89
N LEU A 231 11.47 -19.54 28.25
CA LEU A 231 11.21 -18.21 27.72
C LEU A 231 10.11 -18.24 26.65
N ALA A 232 10.21 -19.16 25.71
CA ALA A 232 9.30 -19.20 24.56
C ALA A 232 7.87 -19.57 25.00
N GLU A 233 7.73 -20.55 25.89
CA GLU A 233 6.44 -20.94 26.46
C GLU A 233 5.81 -19.79 27.26
N ALA A 234 6.58 -19.16 28.16
CA ALA A 234 6.10 -18.09 29.02
C ALA A 234 5.63 -16.85 28.22
N VAL A 235 6.38 -16.46 27.19
CA VAL A 235 6.07 -15.37 26.27
C VAL A 235 4.75 -15.67 25.52
N THR A 236 4.63 -16.88 24.98
CA THR A 236 3.43 -17.30 24.22
C THR A 236 2.19 -17.42 25.11
N GLU A 237 2.30 -17.95 26.33
CA GLU A 237 1.19 -18.03 27.29
C GLU A 237 0.56 -16.66 27.60
N ARG A 238 1.36 -15.60 27.57
CA ARG A 238 0.89 -14.22 27.80
C ARG A 238 0.45 -13.50 26.53
N GLY A 239 0.45 -14.21 25.38
CA GLY A 239 -0.02 -13.68 24.10
C GLY A 239 1.00 -12.82 23.35
N PHE A 240 2.26 -12.80 23.78
CA PHE A 240 3.34 -12.18 23.03
C PHE A 240 3.85 -13.09 21.92
N CYS A 241 4.35 -12.48 20.85
CA CYS A 241 4.91 -13.19 19.72
C CYS A 241 6.15 -12.44 19.22
N LEU A 242 7.31 -12.87 19.68
CA LEU A 242 8.60 -12.34 19.26
C LEU A 242 9.15 -13.13 18.07
N SER A 243 9.99 -12.49 17.27
CA SER A 243 10.81 -13.17 16.27
C SER A 243 11.89 -14.01 16.96
N GLU A 244 12.60 -14.86 16.19
CA GLU A 244 13.75 -15.58 16.73
C GLU A 244 14.83 -14.64 17.28
N GLY A 245 15.09 -13.53 16.57
CA GLY A 245 15.99 -12.47 17.01
C GLY A 245 15.52 -11.78 18.29
N GLY A 246 14.22 -11.48 18.39
CA GLY A 246 13.62 -10.91 19.58
C GLY A 246 13.69 -11.82 20.80
N LEU A 247 13.42 -13.12 20.63
CA LEU A 247 13.57 -14.13 21.68
C LEU A 247 15.03 -14.24 22.15
N ALA A 248 15.99 -14.24 21.21
CA ALA A 248 17.40 -14.28 21.55
C ALA A 248 17.83 -13.03 22.34
N ARG A 249 17.40 -11.83 21.92
CA ARG A 249 17.65 -10.57 22.67
C ARG A 249 17.04 -10.62 24.06
N LEU A 250 15.78 -11.03 24.18
CA LEU A 250 15.11 -11.13 25.47
C LEU A 250 15.81 -12.11 26.40
N HIS A 251 16.29 -13.26 25.88
CA HIS A 251 17.06 -14.24 26.65
C HIS A 251 18.33 -13.63 27.27
N HIS A 252 18.99 -12.73 26.55
CA HIS A 252 20.17 -12.03 27.07
C HIS A 252 19.81 -10.91 28.06
N LEU A 253 18.67 -10.26 27.90
CA LEU A 253 18.26 -9.13 28.75
C LEU A 253 17.77 -9.58 30.13
N ILE A 254 17.06 -10.70 30.24
CA ILE A 254 16.45 -11.14 31.51
C ILE A 254 17.48 -11.28 32.65
N PRO A 255 18.69 -11.91 32.49
CA PRO A 255 19.66 -11.97 33.55
C PRO A 255 20.26 -10.62 33.96
N HIS A 256 20.31 -9.65 33.02
CA HIS A 256 20.83 -8.31 33.29
C HIS A 256 19.84 -7.43 34.01
N GLU A 257 18.60 -7.43 33.58
CA GLU A 257 17.51 -6.63 34.19
C GLU A 257 17.05 -7.23 35.52
N PHE A 258 17.11 -8.55 35.65
CA PHE A 258 16.72 -9.29 36.86
C PHE A 258 17.87 -10.19 37.30
N PRO A 259 18.98 -9.65 37.84
CA PRO A 259 20.11 -10.48 38.35
C PRO A 259 19.60 -11.45 39.40
N ASP A 260 20.28 -12.60 39.53
CA ASP A 260 19.93 -13.68 40.49
C ASP A 260 20.01 -13.19 41.95
N TRP A 261 19.04 -12.43 42.35
CA TRP A 261 18.83 -11.98 43.71
C TRP A 261 18.12 -13.09 44.49
N ILE A 262 18.84 -14.19 44.69
CA ILE A 262 18.41 -15.29 45.56
C ILE A 262 18.89 -14.94 46.97
N GLY A 263 18.14 -14.16 47.69
CA GLY A 263 18.39 -13.89 49.10
C GLY A 263 17.72 -12.62 49.55
N ASP A 264 16.63 -12.69 50.29
CA ASP A 264 15.91 -11.63 50.99
C ASP A 264 14.85 -10.84 50.20
N ARG A 265 13.98 -11.55 49.48
CA ARG A 265 12.60 -10.99 49.40
C ARG A 265 11.73 -11.70 50.45
N PRO A 266 11.04 -10.96 51.32
CA PRO A 266 10.08 -11.57 52.21
C PRO A 266 9.05 -12.33 51.39
N ALA A 267 8.70 -13.53 51.85
CA ALA A 267 7.62 -14.34 51.25
C ALA A 267 6.39 -13.45 50.99
N PRO A 268 5.72 -13.65 49.86
CA PRO A 268 4.50 -12.87 49.59
C PRO A 268 3.60 -12.93 50.81
N ILE A 269 3.20 -11.77 51.31
CA ILE A 269 2.26 -11.65 52.44
C ILE A 269 1.04 -12.46 52.02
N SER A 270 0.89 -13.65 52.62
CA SER A 270 -0.33 -14.42 52.51
C SER A 270 -1.44 -13.54 53.13
N TRP A 271 -2.32 -13.02 52.29
CA TRP A 271 -3.58 -12.47 52.76
C TRP A 271 -4.35 -13.63 53.37
N GLY A 272 -3.95 -13.95 54.60
CA GLY A 272 -4.65 -14.90 55.42
C GLY A 272 -6.09 -14.47 55.58
N ALA A 273 -6.96 -15.38 55.28
CA ALA A 273 -8.36 -15.33 55.63
C ALA A 273 -8.52 -14.93 57.11
N ARG A 274 -8.84 -13.70 57.36
CA ARG A 274 -9.48 -13.25 58.63
C ARG A 274 -10.82 -12.68 58.18
N GLY A 275 -11.85 -13.08 58.71
CA GLY A 275 -12.29 -13.66 59.96
C GLY A 275 -13.73 -14.03 59.85
N ARG A 276 -14.09 -15.15 60.44
CA ARG A 276 -15.46 -15.39 60.88
C ARG A 276 -15.71 -14.43 62.02
N TYR A 277 -16.71 -13.62 61.89
CA TYR A 277 -17.38 -13.02 63.05
C TYR A 277 -18.81 -13.54 63.11
N HIS A 278 -19.12 -13.94 64.33
CA HIS A 278 -20.39 -14.46 64.82
C HIS A 278 -21.58 -13.62 64.45
#